data_c0187b4ee4857414b5024068b5f5c43f
#
_entry.id   c0187b4ee4857414b5024068b5f5c43f
#
_cell.length_a   1.000
_cell.length_b   1.000
_cell.length_c   1.000
_cell.angle_alpha   90.00
_cell.angle_beta   90.00
_cell.angle_gamma   90.00
#
_symmetry.space_group_name_H-M   'P 1'
#
loop_
_entity.id
_entity.type
_entity.pdbx_description
1 polymer ?
#
loop_
_entity_poly.entity_id
_entity_poly.type
_entity_poly.pdbx_seq_one_letter_code
_entity_poly.pdbx_strand_id
1 'polypeptide(L)'
;MALLRRPADMDERTWLARWHGNHTPVAIATQSTFTYVQNYVVRAITEDAPVINAIVEEHFPPIEAVTSLHAFFGAADDADLQSRMEQMVASTAAFGANVNIDAVPTSRYNFRSPFFSA
;
A
#
# COMPACT_ATOMS: atom_id res chain seq x y z
N MET A 1 -5.14 1.45 4.96
CA MET A 1 -4.00 2.40 4.94
C MET A 1 -2.73 1.72 5.37
N ALA A 2 -1.62 2.04 4.72
CA ALA A 2 -0.29 1.63 5.15
C ALA A 2 0.61 2.86 5.33
N LEU A 3 1.33 2.91 6.44
CA LEU A 3 2.31 3.95 6.74
C LEU A 3 3.70 3.37 6.52
N LEU A 4 4.45 3.93 5.58
CA LEU A 4 5.73 3.40 5.13
C LEU A 4 6.90 4.23 5.64
N ARG A 5 7.99 3.53 5.97
CA ARG A 5 9.27 4.14 6.35
C ARG A 5 10.36 3.66 5.40
N ARG A 6 11.09 4.59 4.84
CA ARG A 6 12.23 4.27 3.99
C ARG A 6 13.37 3.69 4.85
N PRO A 7 13.96 2.54 4.46
CA PRO A 7 15.13 2.00 5.14
C PRO A 7 16.29 3.00 5.18
N ALA A 8 17.03 3.04 6.28
CA ALA A 8 18.14 3.97 6.46
C ALA A 8 19.30 3.74 5.48
N ASP A 9 19.46 2.51 5.01
CA ASP A 9 20.49 2.08 4.05
C ASP A 9 20.08 2.22 2.58
N MET A 10 18.89 2.74 2.32
CA MET A 10 18.38 2.97 0.96
C MET A 10 18.16 4.45 0.71
N ASP A 11 18.78 5.00 -0.34
CA ASP A 11 18.54 6.38 -0.74
C ASP A 11 17.12 6.59 -1.28
N GLU A 12 16.66 7.83 -1.22
CA GLU A 12 15.29 8.21 -1.59
C GLU A 12 14.96 7.88 -3.05
N ARG A 13 15.87 8.15 -3.96
CA ARG A 13 15.67 7.92 -5.40
C ARG A 13 15.47 6.44 -5.69
N THR A 14 16.32 5.59 -5.11
CA THR A 14 16.22 4.14 -5.24
C THR A 14 14.93 3.62 -4.61
N TRP A 15 14.58 4.12 -3.41
CA TRP A 15 13.36 3.74 -2.71
C TRP A 15 12.11 4.09 -3.51
N LEU A 16 12.01 5.31 -4.02
CA LEU A 16 10.89 5.74 -4.85
C LEU A 16 10.79 4.95 -6.17
N ALA A 17 11.93 4.68 -6.82
CA ALA A 17 11.96 3.88 -8.04
C ALA A 17 11.45 2.46 -7.82
N ARG A 18 11.84 1.82 -6.71
CA ARG A 18 11.38 0.48 -6.33
C ARG A 18 9.92 0.47 -5.91
N TRP A 19 9.48 1.48 -5.17
CA TRP A 19 8.09 1.59 -4.76
C TRP A 19 7.17 1.88 -5.95
N HIS A 20 7.38 2.99 -6.66
CA HIS A 20 6.51 3.43 -7.76
C HIS A 20 6.65 2.55 -9.01
N GLY A 21 7.88 2.24 -9.40
CA GLY A 21 8.16 1.54 -10.65
C GLY A 21 7.97 0.02 -10.56
N ASN A 22 8.32 -0.60 -9.44
CA ASN A 22 8.32 -2.05 -9.31
C ASN A 22 7.18 -2.58 -8.44
N HIS A 23 7.01 -2.03 -7.21
CA HIS A 23 6.01 -2.54 -6.27
C HIS A 23 4.58 -2.17 -6.67
N THR A 24 4.32 -0.94 -7.07
CA THR A 24 2.96 -0.49 -7.39
C THR A 24 2.26 -1.34 -8.44
N PRO A 25 2.89 -1.68 -9.57
CA PRO A 25 2.27 -2.59 -10.55
C PRO A 25 1.96 -3.97 -9.97
N VAL A 26 2.84 -4.51 -9.10
CA VAL A 26 2.61 -5.81 -8.44
C VAL A 26 1.43 -5.73 -7.48
N ALA A 27 1.35 -4.70 -6.65
CA ALA A 27 0.25 -4.50 -5.71
C ALA A 27 -1.10 -4.43 -6.44
N ILE A 28 -1.18 -3.66 -7.51
CA ILE A 28 -2.40 -3.53 -8.33
C ILE A 28 -2.78 -4.86 -9.00
N ALA A 29 -1.79 -5.61 -9.48
CA ALA A 29 -2.04 -6.88 -10.19
C ALA A 29 -2.40 -8.03 -9.25
N THR A 30 -1.91 -8.02 -8.00
CA THR A 30 -2.06 -9.14 -7.06
C THR A 30 -3.15 -8.97 -6.02
N GLN A 31 -3.67 -7.76 -5.83
CA GLN A 31 -4.72 -7.46 -4.85
C GLN A 31 -6.04 -7.07 -5.53
N SER A 32 -7.15 -7.24 -4.82
CA SER A 32 -8.48 -6.84 -5.32
C SER A 32 -8.79 -5.36 -5.12
N THR A 33 -7.77 -4.54 -4.95
CA THR A 33 -7.95 -3.09 -4.77
C THR A 33 -8.51 -2.44 -6.04
N PHE A 34 -9.50 -1.55 -5.87
CA PHE A 34 -10.04 -0.75 -6.98
C PHE A 34 -9.56 0.70 -6.97
N THR A 35 -8.92 1.13 -5.89
CA THR A 35 -8.33 2.45 -5.76
C THR A 35 -7.02 2.33 -4.99
N TYR A 36 -5.96 2.89 -5.58
CA TYR A 36 -4.62 2.89 -5.01
C TYR A 36 -4.09 4.33 -5.03
N VAL A 37 -3.94 4.93 -3.86
CA VAL A 37 -3.46 6.31 -3.70
C VAL A 37 -2.15 6.32 -2.94
N GLN A 38 -1.17 7.02 -3.46
CA GLN A 38 0.14 7.20 -2.86
C GLN A 38 0.34 8.65 -2.43
N ASN A 39 0.63 8.83 -1.15
CA ASN A 39 0.96 10.13 -0.58
C ASN A 39 2.42 10.10 -0.11
N TYR A 40 3.29 10.83 -0.79
CA TYR A 40 4.67 11.01 -0.35
C TYR A 40 4.74 12.13 0.69
N VAL A 41 5.36 11.85 1.83
CA VAL A 41 5.51 12.83 2.90
C VAL A 41 6.69 13.75 2.60
N VAL A 42 6.40 15.00 2.29
CA VAL A 42 7.41 16.01 1.93
C VAL A 42 8.26 16.41 3.14
N ARG A 43 7.61 16.66 4.29
CA ARG A 43 8.29 17.02 5.55
C ARG A 43 7.34 16.90 6.75
N ALA A 44 7.91 16.76 7.92
CA ALA A 44 7.20 16.97 9.17
C ALA A 44 6.92 18.46 9.40
N ILE A 45 5.82 18.77 10.06
CA ILE A 45 5.46 20.14 10.47
C ILE A 45 5.72 20.35 11.95
N THR A 46 5.47 19.34 12.79
CA THR A 46 5.74 19.36 14.23
C THR A 46 7.05 18.66 14.55
N GLU A 47 7.77 19.13 15.55
CA GLU A 47 9.10 18.61 15.92
C GLU A 47 9.07 17.14 16.39
N ASP A 48 7.97 16.74 17.02
CA ASP A 48 7.76 15.40 17.59
C ASP A 48 6.98 14.46 16.64
N ALA A 49 6.79 14.84 15.39
CA ALA A 49 6.11 14.00 14.40
C ALA A 49 6.87 12.68 14.20
N PRO A 50 6.17 11.54 14.18
CA PRO A 50 6.81 10.26 13.89
C PRO A 50 7.38 10.25 12.48
N VAL A 51 8.47 9.49 12.29
CA VAL A 51 9.07 9.33 10.94
C VAL A 51 8.14 8.46 10.10
N ILE A 52 7.51 9.08 9.11
CA ILE A 52 6.69 8.43 8.09
C ILE A 52 7.10 9.05 6.76
N ASN A 53 7.50 8.22 5.78
CA ASN A 53 7.95 8.70 4.48
C ASN A 53 6.83 8.66 3.43
N ALA A 54 5.87 7.77 3.59
CA ALA A 54 4.74 7.66 2.68
C ALA A 54 3.50 7.09 3.35
N ILE A 55 2.34 7.41 2.80
CA ILE A 55 1.04 6.85 3.19
C ILE A 55 0.39 6.28 1.94
N VAL A 56 0.00 5.01 1.99
CA VAL A 56 -0.74 4.34 0.93
C VAL A 56 -2.18 4.11 1.37
N GLU A 57 -3.11 4.47 0.51
CA GLU A 57 -4.52 4.18 0.67
C GLU A 57 -4.93 3.17 -0.40
N GLU A 58 -5.46 2.04 0.03
CA GLU A 58 -6.02 1.03 -0.86
C GLU A 58 -7.47 0.78 -0.49
N HIS A 59 -8.34 0.75 -1.50
CA HIS A 59 -9.76 0.52 -1.30
C HIS A 59 -10.17 -0.83 -1.89
N PHE A 60 -10.87 -1.61 -1.09
CA PHE A 60 -11.34 -2.94 -1.46
C PHE A 60 -12.88 -2.97 -1.48
N PRO A 61 -13.50 -3.61 -2.50
CA PRO A 61 -14.95 -3.56 -2.65
C PRO A 61 -15.72 -4.27 -1.52
N PRO A 62 -15.37 -5.51 -1.13
CA PRO A 62 -16.10 -6.22 -0.09
C PRO A 62 -15.46 -6.06 1.29
N ILE A 63 -16.26 -6.08 2.32
CA ILE A 63 -15.79 -6.11 3.72
C ILE A 63 -14.95 -7.37 3.99
N GLU A 64 -15.22 -8.46 3.28
CA GLU A 64 -14.50 -9.73 3.38
C GLU A 64 -13.02 -9.58 3.04
N ALA A 65 -12.63 -8.57 2.25
CA ALA A 65 -11.24 -8.30 1.92
C ALA A 65 -10.37 -8.01 3.15
N VAL A 66 -10.94 -7.55 4.27
CA VAL A 66 -10.21 -7.34 5.52
C VAL A 66 -10.21 -8.56 6.45
N THR A 67 -10.94 -9.62 6.10
CA THR A 67 -11.10 -10.84 6.91
C THR A 67 -10.71 -12.12 6.17
N SER A 68 -10.55 -12.06 4.85
CA SER A 68 -10.22 -13.20 3.98
C SER A 68 -9.05 -12.86 3.06
N LEU A 69 -7.98 -13.65 3.11
CA LEU A 69 -6.84 -13.50 2.21
C LEU A 69 -7.23 -13.72 0.74
N HIS A 70 -8.13 -14.67 0.45
CA HIS A 70 -8.63 -14.88 -0.91
C HIS A 70 -9.35 -13.65 -1.46
N ALA A 71 -10.20 -13.02 -0.65
CA ALA A 71 -10.89 -11.80 -1.05
C ALA A 71 -9.92 -10.61 -1.17
N PHE A 72 -8.97 -10.48 -0.25
CA PHE A 72 -7.96 -9.42 -0.28
C PHE A 72 -7.10 -9.47 -1.53
N PHE A 73 -6.62 -10.66 -1.89
CA PHE A 73 -5.81 -10.87 -3.09
C PHE A 73 -6.62 -11.09 -4.37
N GLY A 74 -7.94 -11.22 -4.27
CA GLY A 74 -8.79 -11.57 -5.42
C GLY A 74 -8.41 -12.92 -6.03
N ALA A 75 -7.97 -13.87 -5.20
CA ALA A 75 -7.46 -15.16 -5.62
C ALA A 75 -8.60 -16.12 -5.97
N ALA A 76 -8.42 -16.87 -7.07
CA ALA A 76 -9.40 -17.84 -7.55
C ALA A 76 -9.38 -19.14 -6.74
N ASP A 77 -8.20 -19.54 -6.26
CA ASP A 77 -7.95 -20.75 -5.47
C ASP A 77 -6.69 -20.60 -4.61
N ASP A 78 -6.33 -21.66 -3.86
CA ASP A 78 -5.17 -21.63 -2.96
C ASP A 78 -3.83 -21.48 -3.72
N ALA A 79 -3.71 -22.06 -4.90
CA ALA A 79 -2.48 -21.96 -5.70
C ALA A 79 -2.30 -20.52 -6.23
N ASP A 80 -3.37 -19.88 -6.70
CA ASP A 80 -3.36 -18.49 -7.11
C ASP A 80 -3.08 -17.56 -5.92
N LEU A 81 -3.68 -17.82 -4.75
CA LEU A 81 -3.40 -17.08 -3.52
C LEU A 81 -1.91 -17.15 -3.17
N GLN A 82 -1.34 -18.34 -3.15
CA GLN A 82 0.07 -18.51 -2.85
C GLN A 82 0.96 -17.73 -3.82
N SER A 83 0.71 -17.83 -5.12
CA SER A 83 1.45 -17.10 -6.14
C SER A 83 1.39 -15.59 -5.95
N ARG A 84 0.21 -15.04 -5.66
CA ARG A 84 0.02 -13.61 -5.41
C ARG A 84 0.73 -13.14 -4.15
N MET A 85 0.65 -13.93 -3.06
CA MET A 85 1.36 -13.65 -1.81
C MET A 85 2.87 -13.66 -1.99
N GLU A 86 3.42 -14.62 -2.72
CA GLU A 86 4.86 -14.69 -3.02
C GLU A 86 5.35 -13.46 -3.80
N GLN A 87 4.60 -13.02 -4.79
CA GLN A 87 4.89 -11.80 -5.54
C GLN A 87 4.87 -10.55 -4.63
N MET A 88 3.88 -10.44 -3.75
CA MET A 88 3.78 -9.32 -2.80
C MET A 88 4.93 -9.33 -1.80
N VAL A 89 5.27 -10.48 -1.22
CA VAL A 89 6.39 -10.62 -0.28
C VAL A 89 7.70 -10.20 -0.93
N ALA A 90 7.98 -10.69 -2.13
CA ALA A 90 9.19 -10.32 -2.86
C ALA A 90 9.23 -8.82 -3.19
N SER A 91 8.12 -8.27 -3.61
CA SER A 91 7.98 -6.86 -3.99
C SER A 91 8.11 -5.91 -2.80
N THR A 92 7.48 -6.22 -1.66
CA THR A 92 7.60 -5.42 -0.44
C THR A 92 9.01 -5.48 0.14
N ALA A 93 9.65 -6.64 0.12
CA ALA A 93 11.04 -6.81 0.58
C ALA A 93 12.04 -5.97 -0.25
N ALA A 94 11.78 -5.83 -1.55
CA ALA A 94 12.68 -5.11 -2.46
C ALA A 94 12.86 -3.62 -2.13
N PHE A 95 11.88 -2.99 -1.45
CA PHE A 95 12.01 -1.59 -1.00
C PHE A 95 11.85 -1.41 0.51
N GLY A 96 11.92 -2.50 1.27
CA GLY A 96 11.94 -2.48 2.73
C GLY A 96 10.58 -2.32 3.41
N ALA A 97 9.48 -2.47 2.68
CA ALA A 97 8.13 -2.37 3.24
C ALA A 97 7.66 -3.66 3.96
N ASN A 98 8.51 -4.67 4.05
CA ASN A 98 8.27 -5.88 4.84
C ASN A 98 8.64 -5.72 6.33
N VAL A 99 9.29 -4.62 6.68
CA VAL A 99 9.67 -4.30 8.05
C VAL A 99 9.29 -2.85 8.37
N ASN A 100 9.01 -2.58 9.65
CA ASN A 100 8.72 -1.22 10.14
C ASN A 100 7.58 -0.53 9.39
N ILE A 101 6.52 -1.26 9.08
CA ILE A 101 5.30 -0.80 8.45
C ILE A 101 4.15 -0.83 9.45
N ASP A 102 3.29 0.17 9.38
CA ASP A 102 1.98 0.14 10.04
C ASP A 102 0.91 -0.02 8.97
N ALA A 103 0.09 -1.05 9.09
CA ALA A 103 -1.03 -1.29 8.19
C ALA A 103 -2.32 -1.43 9.01
N VAL A 104 -3.31 -0.61 8.71
CA VAL A 104 -4.57 -0.58 9.45
C VAL A 104 -5.76 -0.51 8.50
N PRO A 105 -6.83 -1.30 8.74
CA PRO A 105 -8.10 -1.10 8.07
C PRO A 105 -8.75 0.20 8.58
N THR A 106 -9.34 0.96 7.67
CA THR A 106 -10.04 2.19 7.96
C THR A 106 -11.35 2.27 7.17
N SER A 107 -12.25 3.15 7.59
CA SER A 107 -13.43 3.54 6.82
C SER A 107 -13.13 4.82 6.05
N ARG A 108 -13.74 4.97 4.88
CA ARG A 108 -13.65 6.20 4.09
C ARG A 108 -15.01 6.88 4.03
N TYR A 109 -15.00 8.16 4.35
CA TYR A 109 -16.16 9.04 4.21
C TYR A 109 -15.80 10.21 3.30
N ASN A 110 -16.50 10.35 2.18
CA ASN A 110 -16.22 11.37 1.18
C ASN A 110 -17.27 12.49 1.26
N PHE A 111 -16.96 13.55 1.97
CA PHE A 111 -17.88 14.69 2.16
C PHE A 111 -17.83 15.69 1.00
N ARG A 112 -16.73 15.72 0.24
CA ARG A 112 -16.55 16.56 -0.92
C ARG A 112 -15.52 15.95 -1.86
N SER A 113 -15.82 15.90 -3.15
CA SER A 113 -14.90 15.43 -4.17
C SER A 113 -14.63 16.52 -5.21
N PRO A 114 -13.37 16.79 -5.56
CA PRO A 114 -13.04 17.75 -6.64
C PRO A 114 -13.36 17.21 -8.03
N PHE A 115 -13.60 15.90 -8.16
CA PHE A 115 -13.81 15.24 -9.44
C PHE A 115 -15.29 15.07 -9.83
N PHE A 116 -16.20 15.39 -8.92
CA PHE A 116 -17.64 15.36 -9.17
C PHE A 116 -18.18 16.77 -8.96
N SER A 117 -18.52 17.43 -10.05
CA SER A 117 -19.38 18.61 -9.99
C SER A 117 -20.80 18.18 -9.61
N ALA A 118 -21.34 18.83 -8.64
CA ALA A 118 -22.75 18.67 -8.27
C ALA A 118 -23.67 19.08 -9.41
#